data_8d424088bf9519ba138510a97924ac13
#
_entry.id   8d424088bf9519ba138510a97924ac13
#
_cell.length_a   1.000
_cell.length_b   1.000
_cell.length_c   1.000
_cell.angle_alpha   90.00
_cell.angle_beta   90.00
_cell.angle_gamma   90.00
#
_symmetry.space_group_name_H-M   'P 1'
#
loop_
_entity.id
_entity.type
_entity.pdbx_description
1 polymer ?
#
loop_
_entity_poly.entity_id
_entity_poly.type
_entity_poly.pdbx_seq_one_letter_code
_entity_poly.pdbx_strand_id
1 'polypeptide(L)'
;MSSIAYATDQKMIEYHRLCGSRNINFWRLSARTGFSDFHKGDLLFFYARGLRGKKKGLVGYAHFDSMHMLNLKQMWNRYGTLNGYDNLQDMQRTIEKASRDHKVPEKMTGLYLTDVVFFLEPVYPKDIGISINDKLESFTYLDQDDPSVTVRILQEAEKIGIDVWSSSQSRERETIFRKDELRQQMAFLHSEIHDPVLTRSEESKARSLSRKYLEEQKEFERIRGSHTDLIRIDEKKMIVALPFVSQAKDHSQRLLEFLGRVTYYRLRISAEKLRIPKTEFRVLEEESHPELESFLEELNHEE
;
A
#
# COMPACT_ATOMS: atom_id res chain seq x y z
N MET A 1 -1.64 8.74 -4.59
CA MET A 1 -1.54 7.31 -4.23
C MET A 1 -1.56 6.51 -5.49
N SER A 2 -0.69 5.52 -5.62
CA SER A 2 -0.72 4.68 -6.81
C SER A 2 -0.68 3.23 -6.39
N SER A 3 -1.75 2.52 -6.66
CA SER A 3 -1.72 1.07 -6.76
C SER A 3 -1.88 0.68 -8.22
N ILE A 4 -1.32 -0.44 -8.61
CA ILE A 4 -1.43 -0.96 -9.96
C ILE A 4 -1.93 -2.39 -9.95
N ALA A 5 -2.75 -2.74 -10.96
CA ALA A 5 -3.02 -4.13 -11.29
C ALA A 5 -2.09 -4.56 -12.43
N TYR A 6 -1.39 -5.65 -12.24
CA TYR A 6 -0.43 -6.15 -13.21
C TYR A 6 -0.83 -7.53 -13.73
N ALA A 7 -0.91 -7.68 -15.06
CA ALA A 7 -1.17 -8.97 -15.69
C ALA A 7 -0.06 -9.97 -15.36
N THR A 8 -0.41 -11.05 -14.68
CA THR A 8 0.53 -11.99 -14.08
C THR A 8 0.29 -13.41 -14.61
N ASP A 9 1.35 -14.17 -14.81
CA ASP A 9 1.28 -15.58 -15.16
C ASP A 9 0.78 -16.41 -13.97
N GLN A 10 -0.22 -17.25 -14.20
CA GLN A 10 -0.81 -18.10 -13.15
C GLN A 10 0.23 -19.08 -12.57
N LYS A 11 1.12 -19.64 -13.38
CA LYS A 11 2.14 -20.60 -12.92
C LYS A 11 3.13 -19.96 -11.95
N MET A 12 3.50 -18.70 -12.22
CA MET A 12 4.34 -17.91 -11.31
C MET A 12 3.64 -17.70 -9.95
N ILE A 13 2.36 -17.36 -9.96
CA ILE A 13 1.57 -17.21 -8.73
C ILE A 13 1.49 -18.52 -7.95
N GLU A 14 1.17 -19.62 -8.64
CA GLU A 14 1.09 -20.96 -8.02
C GLU A 14 2.43 -21.39 -7.42
N TYR A 15 3.53 -21.16 -8.14
CA TYR A 15 4.87 -21.43 -7.63
C TYR A 15 5.15 -20.70 -6.30
N HIS A 16 4.97 -19.39 -6.31
CA HIS A 16 5.23 -18.57 -5.11
C HIS A 16 4.27 -18.87 -3.96
N ARG A 17 3.04 -19.24 -4.27
CA ARG A 17 2.06 -19.68 -3.29
C ARG A 17 2.49 -20.99 -2.62
N LEU A 18 2.90 -21.99 -3.40
CA LEU A 18 3.39 -23.29 -2.90
C LEU A 18 4.68 -23.14 -2.09
N CYS A 19 5.60 -22.28 -2.52
CA CYS A 19 6.86 -22.03 -1.82
C CYS A 19 6.69 -21.13 -0.58
N GLY A 20 5.50 -20.57 -0.34
CA GLY A 20 5.28 -19.63 0.75
C GLY A 20 6.12 -18.36 0.64
N SER A 21 6.44 -17.91 -0.58
CA SER A 21 7.36 -16.80 -0.83
C SER A 21 6.89 -15.52 -0.17
N ARG A 22 7.77 -14.89 0.62
CA ARG A 22 7.54 -13.56 1.20
C ARG A 22 7.88 -12.45 0.21
N ASN A 23 8.89 -12.68 -0.61
CA ASN A 23 9.37 -11.74 -1.62
C ASN A 23 9.37 -12.41 -2.99
N ILE A 24 9.19 -11.62 -4.04
CA ILE A 24 9.14 -12.07 -5.42
C ILE A 24 9.97 -11.13 -6.29
N ASN A 25 10.71 -11.67 -7.23
CA ASN A 25 11.20 -10.90 -8.36
C ASN A 25 10.26 -11.09 -9.55
N PHE A 26 9.39 -10.12 -9.76
CA PHE A 26 8.44 -10.12 -10.87
C PHE A 26 9.13 -9.62 -12.14
N TRP A 27 9.59 -10.54 -12.98
CA TRP A 27 10.37 -10.19 -14.17
C TRP A 27 9.50 -10.01 -15.41
N ARG A 28 10.03 -9.25 -16.37
CA ARG A 28 9.39 -8.93 -17.65
C ARG A 28 10.39 -8.89 -18.78
N LEU A 29 9.95 -9.31 -19.98
CA LEU A 29 10.78 -9.32 -21.19
C LEU A 29 11.15 -7.91 -21.65
N SER A 30 10.31 -6.92 -21.40
CA SER A 30 10.54 -5.54 -21.82
C SER A 30 11.51 -4.82 -20.88
N ALA A 31 12.55 -4.20 -21.45
CA ALA A 31 13.43 -3.28 -20.72
C ALA A 31 12.82 -1.86 -20.55
N ARG A 32 11.63 -1.62 -21.12
CA ARG A 32 10.93 -0.34 -21.02
C ARG A 32 9.76 -0.46 -20.05
N THR A 33 10.00 -0.22 -18.81
CA THR A 33 8.93 -0.06 -17.83
C THR A 33 9.15 1.26 -17.11
N GLY A 34 8.58 2.31 -17.62
CA GLY A 34 8.43 3.56 -16.87
C GLY A 34 7.15 3.48 -16.07
N PHE A 35 7.23 3.50 -14.77
CA PHE A 35 6.12 3.93 -13.93
C PHE A 35 6.25 5.43 -13.75
N SER A 36 5.22 6.17 -14.10
CA SER A 36 5.20 7.63 -13.90
C SER A 36 4.90 8.00 -12.45
N ASP A 37 4.11 7.18 -11.78
CA ASP A 37 3.62 7.44 -10.42
C ASP A 37 3.44 6.12 -9.66
N PHE A 38 4.54 5.39 -9.47
CA PHE A 38 4.55 4.14 -8.70
C PHE A 38 5.88 4.05 -7.98
N HIS A 39 5.83 4.11 -6.65
CA HIS A 39 6.98 4.32 -5.79
C HIS A 39 7.14 3.17 -4.80
N LYS A 40 8.30 3.11 -4.13
CA LYS A 40 8.57 2.15 -3.07
C LYS A 40 7.46 2.18 -2.01
N GLY A 41 6.94 0.99 -1.67
CA GLY A 41 5.83 0.79 -0.75
C GLY A 41 4.45 0.82 -1.40
N ASP A 42 4.34 1.16 -2.69
CA ASP A 42 3.07 1.09 -3.43
C ASP A 42 2.65 -0.36 -3.68
N LEU A 43 1.35 -0.60 -3.78
CA LEU A 43 0.81 -1.94 -3.92
C LEU A 43 0.72 -2.35 -5.39
N LEU A 44 1.33 -3.50 -5.71
CA LEU A 44 1.16 -4.17 -6.99
C LEU A 44 0.23 -5.36 -6.80
N PHE A 45 -0.96 -5.29 -7.39
CA PHE A 45 -1.92 -6.38 -7.39
C PHE A 45 -1.67 -7.33 -8.57
N PHE A 46 -1.65 -8.62 -8.29
CA PHE A 46 -1.49 -9.67 -9.29
C PHE A 46 -2.83 -9.93 -9.99
N TYR A 47 -2.95 -9.54 -11.25
CA TYR A 47 -4.14 -9.78 -12.07
C TYR A 47 -3.96 -11.05 -12.90
N ALA A 48 -4.54 -12.14 -12.46
CA ALA A 48 -4.36 -13.47 -13.03
C ALA A 48 -5.67 -14.25 -13.04
N ARG A 49 -5.67 -15.44 -13.66
CA ARG A 49 -6.76 -16.41 -13.51
C ARG A 49 -6.66 -17.05 -12.13
N GLY A 50 -7.79 -17.26 -11.46
CA GLY A 50 -7.83 -18.04 -10.23
C GLY A 50 -7.55 -19.53 -10.49
N LEU A 51 -7.18 -20.27 -9.45
CA LEU A 51 -6.84 -21.71 -9.51
C LEU A 51 -7.91 -22.57 -10.20
N ARG A 52 -9.18 -22.23 -10.05
CA ARG A 52 -10.33 -22.98 -10.60
C ARG A 52 -11.17 -22.17 -11.60
N GLY A 53 -10.79 -20.93 -11.87
CA GLY A 53 -11.60 -19.97 -12.63
C GLY A 53 -11.14 -19.76 -14.06
N LYS A 54 -12.09 -19.51 -14.97
CA LYS A 54 -11.81 -19.06 -16.35
C LYS A 54 -11.62 -17.54 -16.42
N LYS A 55 -12.15 -16.79 -15.44
CA LYS A 55 -12.09 -15.33 -15.38
C LYS A 55 -10.81 -14.86 -14.68
N LYS A 56 -10.27 -13.74 -15.12
CA LYS A 56 -9.17 -13.05 -14.41
C LYS A 56 -9.73 -12.27 -13.24
N GLY A 57 -8.97 -12.24 -12.14
CA GLY A 57 -9.24 -11.44 -10.96
C GLY A 57 -7.93 -11.05 -10.27
N LEU A 58 -8.03 -10.29 -9.22
CA LEU A 58 -6.89 -9.94 -8.37
C LEU A 58 -6.68 -11.10 -7.38
N VAL A 59 -5.55 -11.79 -7.48
CA VAL A 59 -5.27 -13.02 -6.73
C VAL A 59 -4.37 -12.79 -5.52
N GLY A 60 -3.96 -11.56 -5.30
CA GLY A 60 -3.08 -11.12 -4.23
C GLY A 60 -2.36 -9.83 -4.59
N TYR A 61 -1.46 -9.39 -3.71
CA TYR A 61 -0.64 -8.20 -3.93
C TYR A 61 0.72 -8.33 -3.27
N ALA A 62 1.60 -7.37 -3.55
CA ALA A 62 2.87 -7.18 -2.86
C ALA A 62 3.26 -5.70 -2.86
N HIS A 63 4.19 -5.32 -1.96
CA HIS A 63 4.77 -3.99 -1.95
C HIS A 63 5.90 -3.88 -2.98
N PHE A 64 5.87 -2.85 -3.79
CA PHE A 64 6.99 -2.53 -4.67
C PHE A 64 8.18 -2.01 -3.85
N ASP A 65 9.35 -2.61 -4.02
CA ASP A 65 10.58 -2.14 -3.38
C ASP A 65 11.51 -1.44 -4.37
N SER A 66 11.85 -2.12 -5.45
CA SER A 66 12.83 -1.62 -6.42
C SER A 66 12.69 -2.27 -7.80
N MET A 67 13.25 -1.59 -8.80
CA MET A 67 13.28 -2.07 -10.18
C MET A 67 14.72 -2.17 -10.67
N HIS A 68 15.02 -3.26 -11.36
CA HIS A 68 16.34 -3.51 -11.91
C HIS A 68 16.26 -3.98 -13.35
N MET A 69 17.17 -3.51 -14.21
CA MET A 69 17.37 -4.03 -15.56
C MET A 69 18.59 -4.94 -15.58
N LEU A 70 18.37 -6.23 -15.79
CA LEU A 70 19.39 -7.28 -15.69
C LEU A 70 19.28 -8.24 -16.88
N ASN A 71 20.39 -8.86 -17.27
CA ASN A 71 20.34 -10.03 -18.14
C ASN A 71 19.88 -11.27 -17.35
N LEU A 72 19.56 -12.36 -18.05
CA LEU A 72 19.05 -13.59 -17.43
C LEU A 72 19.97 -14.14 -16.33
N LYS A 73 21.27 -14.21 -16.58
CA LYS A 73 22.24 -14.74 -15.60
C LYS A 73 22.35 -13.86 -14.36
N GLN A 74 22.40 -12.52 -14.55
CA GLN A 74 22.43 -11.56 -13.44
C GLN A 74 21.14 -11.64 -12.62
N MET A 75 19.99 -11.77 -13.28
CA MET A 75 18.68 -11.89 -12.61
C MET A 75 18.59 -13.17 -11.79
N TRP A 76 19.04 -14.29 -12.36
CA TRP A 76 19.10 -15.55 -11.63
C TRP A 76 20.08 -15.52 -10.46
N ASN A 77 21.29 -15.02 -10.67
CA ASN A 77 22.28 -14.91 -9.59
C ASN A 77 21.83 -14.03 -8.43
N ARG A 78 21.03 -13.00 -8.72
CA ARG A 78 20.55 -12.08 -7.69
C ARG A 78 19.32 -12.60 -6.95
N TYR A 79 18.38 -13.23 -7.64
CA TYR A 79 17.06 -13.54 -7.10
C TYR A 79 16.77 -15.04 -7.02
N GLY A 80 17.51 -15.89 -7.72
CA GLY A 80 17.34 -17.35 -7.67
C GLY A 80 15.89 -17.78 -7.88
N THR A 81 15.37 -18.55 -6.94
CA THR A 81 14.00 -19.08 -6.96
C THR A 81 12.92 -18.00 -6.79
N LEU A 82 13.26 -16.81 -6.33
CA LEU A 82 12.32 -15.68 -6.29
C LEU A 82 11.85 -15.24 -7.68
N ASN A 83 12.48 -15.74 -8.75
CA ASN A 83 12.01 -15.56 -10.13
C ASN A 83 10.84 -16.48 -10.51
N GLY A 84 10.39 -17.37 -9.62
CA GLY A 84 9.27 -18.28 -9.85
C GLY A 84 9.64 -19.59 -10.54
N TYR A 85 10.91 -20.02 -10.44
CA TYR A 85 11.42 -21.28 -11.03
C TYR A 85 12.41 -21.96 -10.08
N ASP A 86 12.52 -23.29 -10.20
CA ASP A 86 13.46 -24.09 -9.40
C ASP A 86 14.90 -23.97 -9.91
N ASN A 87 15.06 -23.69 -11.19
CA ASN A 87 16.39 -23.60 -11.83
C ASN A 87 16.41 -22.63 -13.01
N LEU A 88 17.62 -22.20 -13.39
CA LEU A 88 17.86 -21.27 -14.48
C LEU A 88 17.38 -21.79 -15.84
N GLN A 89 17.48 -23.10 -16.09
CA GLN A 89 17.12 -23.69 -17.39
C GLN A 89 15.61 -23.58 -17.62
N ASP A 90 14.79 -23.85 -16.60
CA ASP A 90 13.34 -23.74 -16.71
C ASP A 90 12.89 -22.29 -16.88
N MET A 91 13.52 -21.36 -16.18
CA MET A 91 13.32 -19.93 -16.39
C MET A 91 13.67 -19.53 -17.84
N GLN A 92 14.83 -19.96 -18.34
CA GLN A 92 15.28 -19.67 -19.70
C GLN A 92 14.30 -20.20 -20.75
N ARG A 93 13.90 -21.47 -20.66
CA ARG A 93 12.90 -22.08 -21.57
C ARG A 93 11.59 -21.32 -21.60
N THR A 94 11.13 -20.85 -20.45
CA THR A 94 9.88 -20.08 -20.37
C THR A 94 10.04 -18.72 -21.04
N ILE A 95 11.16 -18.04 -20.84
CA ILE A 95 11.48 -16.77 -21.48
C ILE A 95 11.55 -16.93 -23.00
N GLU A 96 12.29 -17.93 -23.51
CA GLU A 96 12.40 -18.23 -24.93
C GLU A 96 11.02 -18.51 -25.56
N LYS A 97 10.16 -19.25 -24.85
CA LYS A 97 8.79 -19.53 -25.32
C LYS A 97 7.89 -18.28 -25.34
N ALA A 98 8.08 -17.36 -24.40
CA ALA A 98 7.28 -16.15 -24.28
C ALA A 98 7.81 -15.02 -25.19
N SER A 99 9.06 -15.06 -25.60
CA SER A 99 9.68 -14.07 -26.48
C SER A 99 9.20 -14.26 -27.93
N ARG A 100 8.97 -13.13 -28.63
CA ARG A 100 8.50 -13.15 -30.03
C ARG A 100 9.46 -13.81 -31.01
N ASP A 101 10.74 -13.66 -30.76
CA ASP A 101 11.82 -14.21 -31.60
C ASP A 101 12.40 -15.52 -31.03
N HIS A 102 11.76 -16.08 -29.99
CA HIS A 102 12.22 -17.28 -29.27
C HIS A 102 13.64 -17.17 -28.72
N LYS A 103 14.09 -15.96 -28.42
CA LYS A 103 15.39 -15.69 -27.81
C LYS A 103 15.26 -15.02 -26.46
N VAL A 104 16.25 -15.24 -25.61
CA VAL A 104 16.35 -14.50 -24.35
C VAL A 104 16.76 -13.06 -24.66
N PRO A 105 15.99 -12.06 -24.20
CA PRO A 105 16.37 -10.65 -24.36
C PRO A 105 17.70 -10.34 -23.67
N GLU A 106 18.47 -9.41 -24.24
CA GLU A 106 19.74 -8.97 -23.65
C GLU A 106 19.55 -8.40 -22.25
N LYS A 107 18.47 -7.63 -22.06
CA LYS A 107 18.07 -7.07 -20.76
C LYS A 107 16.58 -7.26 -20.53
N MET A 108 16.24 -7.57 -19.30
CA MET A 108 14.87 -7.72 -18.80
C MET A 108 14.69 -6.86 -17.56
N THR A 109 13.47 -6.43 -17.32
CA THR A 109 13.12 -5.71 -16.08
C THR A 109 12.71 -6.71 -15.00
N GLY A 110 13.28 -6.60 -13.81
CA GLY A 110 12.84 -7.26 -12.59
C GLY A 110 12.27 -6.22 -11.62
N LEU A 111 11.06 -6.46 -11.16
CA LEU A 111 10.43 -5.70 -10.07
C LEU A 111 10.59 -6.52 -8.80
N TYR A 112 11.40 -6.04 -7.88
CA TYR A 112 11.53 -6.68 -6.58
C TYR A 112 10.38 -6.26 -5.70
N LEU A 113 9.61 -7.25 -5.27
CA LEU A 113 8.39 -7.10 -4.50
C LEU A 113 8.58 -7.76 -3.14
N THR A 114 8.11 -7.11 -2.09
CA THR A 114 8.18 -7.60 -0.70
C THR A 114 6.79 -7.79 -0.11
N ASP A 115 6.71 -8.48 1.00
CA ASP A 115 5.49 -8.65 1.80
C ASP A 115 4.29 -9.13 0.97
N VAL A 116 4.50 -10.24 0.27
CA VAL A 116 3.51 -10.84 -0.64
C VAL A 116 2.35 -11.41 0.15
N VAL A 117 1.14 -11.03 -0.24
CA VAL A 117 -0.12 -11.54 0.30
C VAL A 117 -0.95 -12.13 -0.84
N PHE A 118 -1.32 -13.41 -0.74
CA PHE A 118 -2.25 -14.07 -1.66
C PHE A 118 -3.64 -14.16 -1.05
N PHE A 119 -4.67 -14.00 -1.87
CA PHE A 119 -6.07 -14.17 -1.46
C PHE A 119 -6.50 -15.63 -1.63
N LEU A 120 -7.41 -16.11 -0.80
CA LEU A 120 -7.94 -17.49 -0.91
C LEU A 120 -8.66 -17.70 -2.24
N GLU A 121 -9.47 -16.74 -2.67
CA GLU A 121 -10.12 -16.70 -3.97
C GLU A 121 -9.86 -15.33 -4.63
N PRO A 122 -9.94 -15.21 -5.97
CA PRO A 122 -9.73 -13.94 -6.63
C PRO A 122 -10.81 -12.91 -6.30
N VAL A 123 -10.39 -11.67 -6.04
CA VAL A 123 -11.28 -10.51 -6.06
C VAL A 123 -11.57 -10.15 -7.52
N TYR A 124 -12.83 -10.27 -7.93
CA TYR A 124 -13.21 -9.92 -9.29
C TYR A 124 -13.57 -8.42 -9.37
N PRO A 125 -12.85 -7.64 -10.21
CA PRO A 125 -13.06 -6.19 -10.28
C PRO A 125 -14.52 -5.77 -10.51
N LYS A 126 -15.24 -6.49 -11.37
CA LYS A 126 -16.65 -6.20 -11.68
C LYS A 126 -17.58 -6.32 -10.47
N ASP A 127 -17.28 -7.22 -9.55
CA ASP A 127 -18.14 -7.48 -8.37
C ASP A 127 -18.05 -6.33 -7.35
N ILE A 128 -16.97 -5.54 -7.42
CA ILE A 128 -16.74 -4.36 -6.58
C ILE A 128 -16.82 -3.04 -7.36
N GLY A 129 -17.44 -3.05 -8.55
CA GLY A 129 -17.69 -1.86 -9.37
C GLY A 129 -16.43 -1.26 -10.01
N ILE A 130 -15.39 -2.08 -10.26
CA ILE A 130 -14.16 -1.66 -10.91
C ILE A 130 -14.07 -2.28 -12.30
N SER A 131 -13.53 -1.51 -13.26
CA SER A 131 -13.29 -2.00 -14.62
C SER A 131 -11.80 -2.18 -14.87
N ILE A 132 -11.39 -3.44 -15.10
CA ILE A 132 -10.06 -3.77 -15.61
C ILE A 132 -10.25 -4.50 -16.94
N ASN A 133 -9.46 -4.13 -17.95
CA ASN A 133 -9.53 -4.78 -19.26
C ASN A 133 -9.08 -6.25 -19.15
N ASP A 134 -9.96 -7.18 -19.55
CA ASP A 134 -9.66 -8.62 -19.55
C ASP A 134 -8.45 -8.99 -20.44
N LYS A 135 -8.15 -8.15 -21.46
CA LYS A 135 -7.00 -8.30 -22.35
C LYS A 135 -5.74 -7.55 -21.85
N LEU A 136 -5.73 -7.09 -20.59
CA LEU A 136 -4.56 -6.43 -20.01
C LEU A 136 -3.33 -7.34 -20.14
N GLU A 137 -2.30 -6.84 -20.83
CA GLU A 137 -1.01 -7.52 -21.04
C GLU A 137 0.12 -6.97 -20.18
N SER A 138 -0.09 -5.76 -19.65
CA SER A 138 0.88 -5.05 -18.82
C SER A 138 0.23 -4.67 -17.48
N PHE A 139 0.16 -3.40 -17.18
CA PHE A 139 -0.44 -2.90 -15.94
C PHE A 139 -1.43 -1.78 -16.22
N THR A 140 -2.26 -1.50 -15.23
CA THR A 140 -3.13 -0.32 -15.15
C THR A 140 -3.08 0.25 -13.75
N TYR A 141 -3.14 1.57 -13.63
CA TYR A 141 -3.33 2.22 -12.33
C TYR A 141 -4.76 2.00 -11.85
N LEU A 142 -4.92 1.87 -10.54
CA LEU A 142 -6.21 1.59 -9.92
C LEU A 142 -6.85 2.84 -9.29
N ASP A 143 -6.05 3.69 -8.68
CA ASP A 143 -6.54 4.80 -7.83
C ASP A 143 -6.45 6.18 -8.51
N GLN A 144 -6.17 6.26 -9.82
CA GLN A 144 -6.02 7.56 -10.49
C GLN A 144 -7.32 8.37 -10.53
N ASP A 145 -8.43 7.70 -10.84
CA ASP A 145 -9.73 8.36 -10.99
C ASP A 145 -10.60 8.22 -9.72
N ASP A 146 -10.35 7.21 -8.91
CA ASP A 146 -11.11 6.92 -7.69
C ASP A 146 -10.20 6.39 -6.57
N PRO A 147 -9.84 7.23 -5.59
CA PRO A 147 -8.96 6.84 -4.48
C PRO A 147 -9.51 5.70 -3.60
N SER A 148 -10.80 5.39 -3.69
CA SER A 148 -11.43 4.31 -2.91
C SER A 148 -11.19 2.91 -3.49
N VAL A 149 -10.68 2.79 -4.71
CA VAL A 149 -10.55 1.51 -5.42
C VAL A 149 -9.73 0.50 -4.64
N THR A 150 -8.55 0.89 -4.17
CA THR A 150 -7.68 -0.02 -3.40
C THR A 150 -8.33 -0.43 -2.08
N VAL A 151 -9.02 0.48 -1.41
CA VAL A 151 -9.77 0.17 -0.18
C VAL A 151 -10.84 -0.89 -0.46
N ARG A 152 -11.65 -0.73 -1.51
CA ARG A 152 -12.68 -1.72 -1.89
C ARG A 152 -12.09 -3.09 -2.23
N ILE A 153 -10.93 -3.13 -2.89
CA ILE A 153 -10.22 -4.38 -3.18
C ILE A 153 -9.82 -5.09 -1.88
N LEU A 154 -9.20 -4.37 -0.95
CA LEU A 154 -8.72 -4.96 0.31
C LEU A 154 -9.89 -5.38 1.21
N GLN A 155 -10.96 -4.59 1.30
CA GLN A 155 -12.18 -4.95 2.03
C GLN A 155 -12.86 -6.21 1.46
N GLU A 156 -12.87 -6.38 0.14
CA GLU A 156 -13.39 -7.61 -0.46
C GLU A 156 -12.46 -8.80 -0.22
N ALA A 157 -11.14 -8.57 -0.28
CA ALA A 157 -10.14 -9.58 0.05
C ALA A 157 -10.22 -10.02 1.52
N GLU A 158 -10.53 -9.12 2.46
CA GLU A 158 -10.78 -9.48 3.87
C GLU A 158 -11.96 -10.45 4.02
N LYS A 159 -13.06 -10.21 3.30
CA LYS A 159 -14.24 -11.09 3.33
C LYS A 159 -13.94 -12.48 2.75
N ILE A 160 -13.18 -12.53 1.67
CA ILE A 160 -12.75 -13.76 1.02
C ILE A 160 -11.74 -14.52 1.89
N GLY A 161 -10.87 -13.79 2.58
CA GLY A 161 -9.75 -14.29 3.34
C GLY A 161 -8.45 -14.33 2.56
N ILE A 162 -7.33 -14.34 3.31
CA ILE A 162 -5.99 -14.45 2.77
C ILE A 162 -5.44 -15.87 2.92
N ASP A 163 -4.54 -16.27 2.01
CA ASP A 163 -3.93 -17.59 2.03
C ASP A 163 -2.81 -17.64 3.09
N VAL A 164 -3.15 -18.23 4.23
CA VAL A 164 -2.24 -18.43 5.37
C VAL A 164 -1.67 -19.86 5.44
N TRP A 165 -2.21 -20.79 4.63
CA TRP A 165 -1.87 -22.22 4.71
C TRP A 165 -0.47 -22.55 4.20
N SER A 166 0.07 -21.73 3.31
CA SER A 166 1.34 -22.00 2.65
C SER A 166 2.57 -21.60 3.46
N SER A 167 2.44 -21.06 4.68
CA SER A 167 3.62 -20.66 5.45
C SER A 167 3.45 -20.80 6.96
N SER A 168 4.56 -21.14 7.63
CA SER A 168 4.71 -21.02 9.09
C SER A 168 4.55 -19.58 9.63
N GLN A 169 4.37 -18.59 8.73
CA GLN A 169 4.27 -17.15 9.00
C GLN A 169 2.85 -16.59 8.79
N SER A 170 1.82 -17.42 8.99
CA SER A 170 0.41 -17.03 8.82
C SER A 170 0.06 -15.75 9.56
N ARG A 171 0.43 -15.65 10.82
CA ARG A 171 0.16 -14.49 11.68
C ARG A 171 0.84 -13.21 11.19
N GLU A 172 2.04 -13.32 10.63
CA GLU A 172 2.76 -12.18 10.07
C GLU A 172 2.04 -11.63 8.83
N ARG A 173 1.55 -12.49 7.94
CA ARG A 173 0.79 -12.07 6.74
C ARG A 173 -0.54 -11.42 7.09
N GLU A 174 -1.26 -11.94 8.06
CA GLU A 174 -2.48 -11.30 8.57
C GLU A 174 -2.18 -9.91 9.13
N THR A 175 -1.07 -9.76 9.87
CA THR A 175 -0.63 -8.47 10.40
C THR A 175 -0.27 -7.49 9.28
N ILE A 176 0.44 -7.94 8.24
CA ILE A 176 0.78 -7.12 7.07
C ILE A 176 -0.50 -6.68 6.36
N PHE A 177 -1.37 -7.63 6.02
CA PHE A 177 -2.63 -7.35 5.33
C PHE A 177 -3.47 -6.30 6.08
N ARG A 178 -3.63 -6.49 7.39
CA ARG A 178 -4.40 -5.57 8.22
C ARG A 178 -3.78 -4.17 8.29
N LYS A 179 -2.46 -4.07 8.39
CA LYS A 179 -1.77 -2.78 8.36
C LYS A 179 -1.98 -2.07 7.02
N ASP A 180 -1.91 -2.80 5.92
CA ASP A 180 -2.11 -2.23 4.58
C ASP A 180 -3.55 -1.76 4.38
N GLU A 181 -4.52 -2.53 4.85
CA GLU A 181 -5.93 -2.12 4.84
C GLU A 181 -6.12 -0.78 5.57
N LEU A 182 -5.62 -0.67 6.80
CA LEU A 182 -5.70 0.56 7.59
C LEU A 182 -4.95 1.73 6.93
N ARG A 183 -3.77 1.49 6.36
CA ARG A 183 -3.00 2.51 5.62
C ARG A 183 -3.80 3.06 4.44
N GLN A 184 -4.40 2.17 3.64
CA GLN A 184 -5.17 2.59 2.48
C GLN A 184 -6.46 3.31 2.90
N GLN A 185 -7.12 2.86 3.96
CA GLN A 185 -8.28 3.52 4.51
C GLN A 185 -7.94 4.94 4.99
N MET A 186 -6.88 5.12 5.77
CA MET A 186 -6.45 6.43 6.24
C MET A 186 -6.05 7.35 5.09
N ALA A 187 -5.41 6.81 4.07
CA ALA A 187 -5.08 7.55 2.87
C ALA A 187 -6.34 8.00 2.09
N PHE A 188 -7.35 7.14 2.00
CA PHE A 188 -8.63 7.50 1.41
C PHE A 188 -9.32 8.60 2.22
N LEU A 189 -9.42 8.46 3.54
CA LEU A 189 -10.01 9.49 4.41
C LEU A 189 -9.26 10.83 4.29
N HIS A 190 -7.93 10.79 4.20
CA HIS A 190 -7.14 12.00 3.97
C HIS A 190 -7.46 12.64 2.61
N SER A 191 -7.70 11.86 1.57
CA SER A 191 -8.04 12.38 0.24
C SER A 191 -9.38 13.15 0.21
N GLU A 192 -10.27 12.91 1.18
CA GLU A 192 -11.53 13.65 1.31
C GLU A 192 -11.35 15.05 1.95
N ILE A 193 -10.38 15.20 2.85
CA ILE A 193 -10.17 16.46 3.59
C ILE A 193 -8.92 17.24 3.19
N HIS A 194 -7.92 16.53 2.61
CA HIS A 194 -6.62 17.05 2.21
C HIS A 194 -5.80 17.68 3.35
N ASP A 195 -4.60 18.14 3.06
CA ASP A 195 -3.83 18.95 4.00
C ASP A 195 -4.50 20.34 4.18
N PRO A 196 -4.39 21.00 5.35
CA PRO A 196 -4.95 22.31 5.57
C PRO A 196 -4.29 23.37 4.66
N VAL A 197 -5.07 24.35 4.24
CA VAL A 197 -4.55 25.49 3.48
C VAL A 197 -3.79 26.42 4.42
N LEU A 198 -2.47 26.32 4.40
CA LEU A 198 -1.54 27.08 5.24
C LEU A 198 -0.82 28.15 4.43
N THR A 199 -0.36 29.19 5.11
CA THR A 199 0.63 30.09 4.51
C THR A 199 1.95 29.35 4.28
N ARG A 200 2.78 29.80 3.35
CA ARG A 200 4.07 29.18 3.04
C ARG A 200 4.97 28.97 4.27
N SER A 201 4.93 29.91 5.23
CA SER A 201 5.69 29.82 6.48
C SER A 201 5.12 28.73 7.40
N GLU A 202 3.81 28.68 7.58
CA GLU A 202 3.12 27.66 8.40
C GLU A 202 3.30 26.27 7.80
N GLU A 203 3.16 26.13 6.48
CA GLU A 203 3.41 24.86 5.80
C GLU A 203 4.84 24.36 6.01
N SER A 204 5.84 25.26 5.93
CA SER A 204 7.23 24.89 6.20
C SER A 204 7.44 24.42 7.63
N LYS A 205 6.80 25.08 8.61
CA LYS A 205 6.84 24.68 10.02
C LYS A 205 6.15 23.34 10.25
N ALA A 206 4.93 23.14 9.72
CA ALA A 206 4.20 21.90 9.84
C ALA A 206 4.99 20.69 9.26
N ARG A 207 5.59 20.87 8.09
CA ARG A 207 6.49 19.85 7.50
C ARG A 207 7.73 19.58 8.34
N SER A 208 8.29 20.62 8.98
CA SER A 208 9.44 20.48 9.87
C SER A 208 9.10 19.68 11.12
N LEU A 209 7.95 19.99 11.77
CA LEU A 209 7.44 19.24 12.92
C LEU A 209 7.28 17.76 12.61
N SER A 210 6.60 17.45 11.53
CA SER A 210 6.37 16.06 11.11
C SER A 210 7.68 15.34 10.78
N ARG A 211 8.62 16.01 10.13
CA ARG A 211 9.94 15.43 9.83
C ARG A 211 10.73 15.14 11.12
N LYS A 212 10.79 16.10 12.04
CA LYS A 212 11.48 15.93 13.33
C LYS A 212 10.88 14.76 14.10
N TYR A 213 9.55 14.69 14.16
CA TYR A 213 8.84 13.60 14.84
C TYR A 213 9.16 12.23 14.22
N LEU A 214 9.21 12.12 12.88
CA LEU A 214 9.62 10.89 12.17
C LEU A 214 11.09 10.49 12.40
N GLU A 215 11.96 11.45 12.64
CA GLU A 215 13.37 11.19 12.97
C GLU A 215 13.50 10.60 14.38
N GLU A 216 12.67 11.06 15.32
CA GLU A 216 12.64 10.61 16.71
C GLU A 216 11.81 9.32 16.91
N GLN A 217 10.71 9.17 16.17
CA GLN A 217 9.73 8.08 16.28
C GLN A 217 9.68 7.26 14.98
N LYS A 218 10.61 6.32 14.84
CA LYS A 218 10.81 5.54 13.60
C LYS A 218 9.64 4.61 13.22
N GLU A 219 8.72 4.34 14.14
CA GLU A 219 7.53 3.50 13.90
C GLU A 219 6.41 4.28 13.19
N PHE A 220 6.49 5.61 13.16
CA PHE A 220 5.54 6.44 12.43
C PHE A 220 5.90 6.53 10.95
N GLU A 221 4.89 6.67 10.14
CA GLU A 221 4.99 6.95 8.71
C GLU A 221 3.99 8.06 8.33
N ARG A 222 4.18 8.66 7.14
CA ARG A 222 3.20 9.63 6.65
C ARG A 222 1.94 8.95 6.19
N ILE A 223 0.78 9.56 6.50
CA ILE A 223 -0.46 9.20 5.83
C ILE A 223 -0.26 9.48 4.34
N ARG A 224 -0.55 8.50 3.53
CA ARG A 224 -0.33 8.58 2.09
C ARG A 224 -1.19 9.71 1.49
N GLY A 225 -0.58 10.58 0.71
CA GLY A 225 -1.21 11.79 0.17
C GLY A 225 -1.01 13.02 1.04
N SER A 226 -0.66 12.88 2.33
CA SER A 226 -0.34 14.01 3.19
C SER A 226 1.15 14.36 3.17
N HIS A 227 1.44 15.64 3.31
CA HIS A 227 2.79 16.15 3.53
C HIS A 227 3.14 16.25 5.02
N THR A 228 2.13 16.20 5.90
CA THR A 228 2.28 16.55 7.31
C THR A 228 1.70 15.53 8.28
N ASP A 229 0.59 14.86 7.96
CA ASP A 229 -0.08 13.95 8.86
C ASP A 229 0.64 12.62 8.94
N LEU A 230 0.76 12.10 10.14
CA LEU A 230 1.49 10.88 10.43
C LEU A 230 0.58 9.82 11.04
N ILE A 231 0.95 8.56 10.84
CA ILE A 231 0.24 7.41 11.38
C ILE A 231 1.23 6.38 11.92
N ARG A 232 0.85 5.71 13.00
CA ARG A 232 1.46 4.48 13.49
C ARG A 232 0.37 3.43 13.69
N ILE A 233 0.58 2.25 13.14
CA ILE A 233 -0.37 1.13 13.25
C ILE A 233 0.30 -0.03 13.96
N ASP A 234 -0.17 -0.32 15.16
CA ASP A 234 0.24 -1.48 15.96
C ASP A 234 -0.89 -2.54 15.99
N GLU A 235 -0.63 -3.72 16.55
CA GLU A 235 -1.66 -4.77 16.69
C GLU A 235 -2.86 -4.32 17.54
N LYS A 236 -2.65 -3.43 18.51
CA LYS A 236 -3.63 -3.02 19.51
C LYS A 236 -4.17 -1.61 19.33
N LYS A 237 -3.42 -0.75 18.66
CA LYS A 237 -3.82 0.66 18.49
C LYS A 237 -3.28 1.28 17.20
N MET A 238 -4.01 2.26 16.74
CA MET A 238 -3.62 3.17 15.68
C MET A 238 -3.45 4.57 16.27
N ILE A 239 -2.34 5.24 15.97
CA ILE A 239 -2.09 6.60 16.42
C ILE A 239 -2.01 7.51 15.21
N VAL A 240 -2.81 8.56 15.20
CA VAL A 240 -2.80 9.59 14.17
C VAL A 240 -2.21 10.85 14.76
N ALA A 241 -1.10 11.36 14.22
CA ALA A 241 -0.42 12.54 14.72
C ALA A 241 -0.49 13.66 13.67
N LEU A 242 -1.05 14.82 14.06
CA LEU A 242 -1.28 15.95 13.18
C LEU A 242 -0.53 17.18 13.69
N PRO A 243 0.18 17.92 12.81
CA PRO A 243 0.83 19.15 13.22
C PRO A 243 -0.20 20.27 13.44
N PHE A 244 0.02 21.03 14.50
CA PHE A 244 -0.66 22.28 14.77
C PHE A 244 0.34 23.43 14.64
N VAL A 245 0.00 24.39 13.79
CA VAL A 245 0.77 25.62 13.58
C VAL A 245 -0.18 26.78 13.45
N SER A 246 0.03 27.82 14.25
CA SER A 246 -0.78 29.04 14.21
C SER A 246 0.08 30.29 14.38
N GLN A 247 -0.47 31.43 14.03
CA GLN A 247 0.02 32.77 14.38
C GLN A 247 -1.02 33.45 15.27
N ALA A 248 -0.59 34.40 16.09
CA ALA A 248 -1.50 35.09 17.03
C ALA A 248 -2.76 35.68 16.37
N LYS A 249 -2.64 36.11 15.10
CA LYS A 249 -3.76 36.76 14.36
C LYS A 249 -4.81 35.77 13.84
N ASP A 250 -4.47 34.48 13.68
CA ASP A 250 -5.36 33.47 13.08
C ASP A 250 -5.49 32.21 13.96
N HIS A 251 -5.01 32.29 15.19
CA HIS A 251 -4.97 31.15 16.13
C HIS A 251 -6.34 30.46 16.27
N SER A 252 -7.41 31.21 16.54
CA SER A 252 -8.75 30.64 16.70
C SER A 252 -9.26 29.92 15.46
N GLN A 253 -8.94 30.42 14.27
CA GLN A 253 -9.30 29.76 13.01
C GLN A 253 -8.52 28.45 12.86
N ARG A 254 -7.20 28.46 13.08
CA ARG A 254 -6.35 27.27 13.01
C ARG A 254 -6.75 26.21 14.02
N LEU A 255 -7.14 26.64 15.21
CA LEU A 255 -7.67 25.76 16.24
C LEU A 255 -8.93 25.03 15.74
N LEU A 256 -9.92 25.76 15.20
CA LEU A 256 -11.14 25.16 14.67
C LEU A 256 -10.87 24.22 13.48
N GLU A 257 -9.96 24.58 12.57
CA GLU A 257 -9.56 23.72 11.46
C GLU A 257 -8.91 22.41 11.96
N PHE A 258 -8.05 22.50 12.96
CA PHE A 258 -7.41 21.32 13.57
C PHE A 258 -8.44 20.42 14.25
N LEU A 259 -9.30 20.98 15.11
CA LEU A 259 -10.37 20.25 15.80
C LEU A 259 -11.32 19.58 14.79
N GLY A 260 -11.69 20.30 13.74
CA GLY A 260 -12.54 19.78 12.66
C GLY A 260 -11.92 18.58 11.95
N ARG A 261 -10.62 18.62 11.67
CA ARG A 261 -9.88 17.49 11.04
C ARG A 261 -9.81 16.27 11.94
N VAL A 262 -9.46 16.46 13.22
CA VAL A 262 -9.40 15.37 14.19
C VAL A 262 -10.77 14.72 14.35
N THR A 263 -11.82 15.53 14.52
CA THR A 263 -13.22 15.06 14.64
C THR A 263 -13.66 14.32 13.39
N TYR A 264 -13.32 14.81 12.19
CA TYR A 264 -13.63 14.13 10.93
C TYR A 264 -13.00 12.74 10.89
N TYR A 265 -11.70 12.62 11.13
CA TYR A 265 -11.03 11.33 11.20
C TYR A 265 -11.70 10.40 12.21
N ARG A 266 -11.99 10.89 13.43
CA ARG A 266 -12.62 10.09 14.47
C ARG A 266 -13.98 9.55 14.04
N LEU A 267 -14.85 10.40 13.50
CA LEU A 267 -16.19 10.02 13.05
C LEU A 267 -16.13 9.02 11.88
N ARG A 268 -15.27 9.27 10.91
CA ARG A 268 -15.15 8.39 9.72
C ARG A 268 -14.56 7.04 10.09
N ILE A 269 -13.53 7.01 10.91
CA ILE A 269 -12.94 5.78 11.45
C ILE A 269 -14.01 4.96 12.18
N SER A 270 -14.81 5.57 13.03
CA SER A 270 -15.87 4.90 13.77
C SER A 270 -17.02 4.41 12.88
N ALA A 271 -17.35 5.14 11.80
CA ALA A 271 -18.42 4.80 10.88
C ALA A 271 -18.11 3.61 9.96
N GLU A 272 -16.86 3.41 9.58
CA GLU A 272 -16.45 2.40 8.60
C GLU A 272 -16.52 0.95 9.13
N LYS A 273 -16.89 0.74 10.39
CA LYS A 273 -16.97 -0.60 11.04
C LYS A 273 -15.70 -1.44 10.85
N LEU A 274 -14.59 -0.78 10.60
CA LEU A 274 -13.30 -1.44 10.50
C LEU A 274 -12.99 -2.11 11.83
N ARG A 275 -12.38 -3.26 11.81
CA ARG A 275 -11.79 -3.88 13.00
C ARG A 275 -10.55 -3.08 13.41
N ILE A 276 -10.77 -1.77 13.69
CA ILE A 276 -9.69 -0.85 14.01
C ILE A 276 -9.31 -1.07 15.45
N PRO A 277 -8.00 -1.14 15.73
CA PRO A 277 -7.50 -1.00 17.08
C PRO A 277 -7.95 0.34 17.66
N LYS A 278 -7.96 0.47 18.97
CA LYS A 278 -8.19 1.76 19.62
C LYS A 278 -7.42 2.87 18.89
N THR A 279 -8.13 3.92 18.46
CA THR A 279 -7.50 5.06 17.77
C THR A 279 -7.18 6.16 18.75
N GLU A 280 -5.95 6.63 18.71
CA GLU A 280 -5.41 7.71 19.56
C GLU A 280 -4.96 8.86 18.64
N PHE A 281 -5.32 10.10 18.99
CA PHE A 281 -4.88 11.29 18.26
C PHE A 281 -3.83 12.04 19.06
N ARG A 282 -2.83 12.59 18.36
CA ARG A 282 -1.76 13.39 18.93
C ARG A 282 -1.56 14.68 18.15
N VAL A 283 -1.26 15.74 18.87
CA VAL A 283 -0.82 17.00 18.30
C VAL A 283 0.71 17.03 18.20
N LEU A 284 1.23 17.58 17.10
CA LEU A 284 2.65 17.90 16.92
C LEU A 284 2.77 19.42 16.93
N GLU A 285 3.41 19.97 17.93
CA GLU A 285 3.49 21.42 18.16
C GLU A 285 4.88 21.83 18.69
N GLU A 286 5.25 23.10 18.51
CA GLU A 286 6.48 23.66 19.08
C GLU A 286 6.25 24.17 20.51
N GLU A 287 5.09 24.77 20.75
CA GLU A 287 4.66 25.30 22.04
C GLU A 287 3.37 24.58 22.46
N SER A 288 3.27 24.20 23.73
CA SER A 288 2.10 23.49 24.25
C SER A 288 0.87 24.42 24.25
N HIS A 289 -0.26 23.85 23.77
CA HIS A 289 -1.57 24.50 23.77
C HIS A 289 -2.52 23.68 24.67
N PRO A 290 -2.71 24.06 25.94
CA PRO A 290 -3.47 23.28 26.91
C PRO A 290 -4.89 22.93 26.46
N GLU A 291 -5.52 23.81 25.65
CA GLU A 291 -6.85 23.57 25.08
C GLU A 291 -6.86 22.39 24.08
N LEU A 292 -5.78 22.19 23.31
CA LEU A 292 -5.66 21.06 22.40
C LEU A 292 -5.37 19.77 23.17
N GLU A 293 -4.49 19.82 24.15
CA GLU A 293 -4.18 18.67 24.99
C GLU A 293 -5.42 18.16 25.70
N SER A 294 -6.19 19.07 26.37
CA SER A 294 -7.45 18.71 27.04
C SER A 294 -8.47 18.10 26.09
N PHE A 295 -8.66 18.68 24.90
CA PHE A 295 -9.58 18.13 23.89
C PHE A 295 -9.16 16.74 23.43
N LEU A 296 -7.87 16.53 23.15
CA LEU A 296 -7.37 15.24 22.69
C LEU A 296 -7.43 14.18 23.79
N GLU A 297 -7.19 14.55 25.04
CA GLU A 297 -7.37 13.65 26.19
C GLU A 297 -8.83 13.18 26.28
N GLU A 298 -9.80 14.09 26.24
CA GLU A 298 -11.23 13.75 26.25
C GLU A 298 -11.56 12.80 25.07
N LEU A 299 -11.16 13.18 23.84
CA LEU A 299 -11.42 12.41 22.63
C LEU A 299 -10.82 11.00 22.68
N ASN A 300 -9.62 10.85 23.22
CA ASN A 300 -8.92 9.57 23.33
C ASN A 300 -9.49 8.67 24.47
N HIS A 301 -10.24 9.25 25.43
CA HIS A 301 -10.91 8.54 26.51
C HIS A 301 -12.34 8.09 26.16
N GLU A 302 -13.00 8.73 25.19
CA GLU A 302 -14.30 8.31 24.69
C GLU A 302 -14.18 7.01 23.87
N GLU A 303 -14.45 5.87 24.52
CA GLU A 303 -14.62 4.56 23.87
C GLU A 303 -16.09 4.22 23.63
#